data_e9dd58ade85c208614cf1c80e704682c
#
_entry.id   e9dd58ade85c208614cf1c80e704682c
#
_cell.length_a   1.000
_cell.length_b   1.000
_cell.length_c   1.000
_cell.angle_alpha   90.00
_cell.angle_beta   90.00
_cell.angle_gamma   90.00
#
_symmetry.space_group_name_H-M   'P 1'
#
loop_
_entity.id
_entity.type
_entity.pdbx_description
1 polymer ?
#
loop_
_entity_poly.entity_id
_entity_poly.type
_entity_poly.pdbx_seq_one_letter_code
_entity_poly.pdbx_strand_id
1 'polypeptide(L)'
;MNRAFLAALFVPLACCACSRGRTAPPRPPQPPHAASTETLRIDARAPGKPFPHFWEHMFGSGHALLVLRANYQRDLGMMKAATGIRYVRFHGLLDDEVGLAVGPSALFYNRRAGHSKGKAASPPYNFSYVDQIMDALRAHGVRPYVELDFMPTALASHPKMVNPFWYHPNVSPPRSYAAWDRMIRALARHFIARYGIDEVAKWYFEVWNEPNLGFWGGVPKQKTYFALYDHTARALKSVNRRLRVGGPATAQAAWVSAFLRHLAKAHVPIDFVSTHVYGNDTPENVFGKHEKVSRRTMVCRAVRKVHEQIERSPYPHLPLILSEFNASYSNEPDVTDTPYMGPWIASTIRQCDGLLHAMSYWTFSDVFEEGGVIRKPFYGGFGLIAEDDIPKAAFNAFALLHQLGHLRLQPDVRSALITRRRDGSLVLALWDYSAPDGRGPHYTPPPARRSHRAFDITVTGFPAAATGLLWRVDDRHSNVLRTFDAMGRPSWPTPQQITALRAAGRLAPPRRVHLIDGQIDVLVPQHGLALLLLRRGG
;
A
#
# COMPACT_ATOMS: atom_id res chain seq x y z
N MET A 1 26.04 -36.85 -43.75
CA MET A 1 27.19 -36.16 -44.36
C MET A 1 27.37 -34.82 -43.69
N ASN A 2 28.48 -34.71 -42.89
CA ASN A 2 29.39 -33.58 -42.70
C ASN A 2 28.82 -32.23 -42.21
N ARG A 3 29.40 -31.54 -41.26
CA ARG A 3 30.64 -31.62 -40.45
C ARG A 3 30.48 -30.67 -39.25
N ALA A 4 31.02 -31.10 -38.12
CA ALA A 4 31.25 -30.27 -36.96
C ALA A 4 32.37 -29.25 -37.19
N PHE A 5 32.29 -28.07 -36.59
CA PHE A 5 33.41 -27.15 -36.36
C PHE A 5 33.56 -26.88 -34.87
N LEU A 6 34.62 -27.45 -34.31
CA LEU A 6 35.22 -27.04 -33.05
C LEU A 6 36.05 -25.77 -33.31
N ALA A 7 35.83 -24.74 -32.51
CA ALA A 7 36.75 -23.60 -32.40
C ALA A 7 37.37 -23.63 -30.98
N ALA A 8 38.69 -23.88 -30.96
CA ALA A 8 39.52 -23.83 -29.77
C ALA A 8 39.85 -22.38 -29.41
N LEU A 9 39.57 -21.98 -28.19
CA LEU A 9 40.00 -20.68 -27.63
C LEU A 9 41.39 -20.87 -26.98
N PHE A 10 42.38 -20.19 -27.50
CA PHE A 10 43.68 -19.96 -26.90
C PHE A 10 43.56 -18.88 -25.84
N VAL A 11 43.97 -19.17 -24.58
CA VAL A 11 44.14 -18.21 -23.51
C VAL A 11 45.63 -17.87 -23.43
N PRO A 12 46.05 -16.60 -23.53
CA PRO A 12 47.43 -16.24 -23.21
C PRO A 12 47.57 -16.01 -21.69
N LEU A 13 48.56 -16.69 -21.12
CA LEU A 13 49.06 -16.38 -19.75
C LEU A 13 49.70 -14.99 -19.78
N ALA A 14 49.11 -14.03 -19.05
CA ALA A 14 49.76 -12.77 -18.75
C ALA A 14 50.41 -12.85 -17.36
N CYS A 15 51.70 -12.65 -17.30
CA CYS A 15 52.49 -12.52 -16.07
C CYS A 15 51.95 -11.35 -15.22
N CYS A 16 51.52 -11.63 -14.01
CA CYS A 16 51.24 -10.61 -13.00
C CYS A 16 52.56 -10.04 -12.46
N ALA A 17 52.89 -8.82 -12.87
CA ALA A 17 53.85 -7.98 -12.14
C ALA A 17 53.15 -7.38 -10.91
N CYS A 18 53.60 -7.74 -9.71
CA CYS A 18 53.14 -7.16 -8.46
C CYS A 18 53.51 -5.68 -8.35
N SER A 19 52.61 -4.78 -8.73
CA SER A 19 52.70 -3.38 -8.31
C SER A 19 52.14 -3.21 -6.91
N ARG A 20 52.98 -2.90 -5.93
CA ARG A 20 52.60 -2.51 -4.59
C ARG A 20 51.77 -1.21 -4.67
N GLY A 21 50.43 -1.34 -4.68
CA GLY A 21 49.54 -0.21 -4.54
C GLY A 21 49.71 0.43 -3.16
N ARG A 22 50.16 1.68 -3.13
CA ARG A 22 50.10 2.53 -1.94
C ARG A 22 48.64 2.69 -1.56
N THR A 23 48.22 2.07 -0.46
CA THR A 23 46.92 2.35 0.17
C THR A 23 46.91 3.81 0.58
N ALA A 24 45.99 4.60 0.04
CA ALA A 24 45.78 5.97 0.50
C ALA A 24 45.42 5.94 2.00
N PRO A 25 45.94 6.91 2.78
CA PRO A 25 45.62 6.95 4.21
C PRO A 25 44.12 7.07 4.43
N PRO A 26 43.57 6.46 5.47
CA PRO A 26 42.15 6.55 5.77
C PRO A 26 41.76 8.03 5.93
N ARG A 27 40.72 8.44 5.21
CA ARG A 27 40.17 9.80 5.31
C ARG A 27 39.86 10.10 6.77
N PRO A 28 40.29 11.24 7.33
CA PRO A 28 39.96 11.59 8.69
C PRO A 28 38.43 11.58 8.87
N PRO A 29 37.88 11.16 10.02
CA PRO A 29 36.46 11.15 10.27
C PRO A 29 35.94 12.57 10.08
N GLN A 30 34.98 12.73 9.15
CA GLN A 30 34.29 14.00 8.98
C GLN A 30 33.62 14.38 10.30
N PRO A 31 33.70 15.66 10.72
CA PRO A 31 33.04 16.12 11.94
C PRO A 31 31.55 15.78 11.85
N PRO A 32 30.87 15.47 12.97
CA PRO A 32 29.45 15.20 12.98
C PRO A 32 28.73 16.40 12.34
N HIS A 33 27.92 16.15 11.31
CA HIS A 33 27.11 17.20 10.71
C HIS A 33 26.26 17.82 11.82
N ALA A 34 26.34 19.14 11.98
CA ALA A 34 25.61 19.91 12.97
C ALA A 34 24.11 19.51 12.87
N ALA A 35 23.50 19.27 14.03
CA ALA A 35 22.06 19.02 14.13
C ALA A 35 21.33 20.20 13.48
N SER A 36 20.51 19.95 12.46
CA SER A 36 19.65 20.98 11.91
C SER A 36 18.56 21.27 12.94
N THR A 37 18.50 22.50 13.45
CA THR A 37 17.44 22.93 14.36
C THR A 37 16.29 23.52 13.55
N GLU A 38 15.07 23.09 13.84
CA GLU A 38 13.84 23.61 13.25
C GLU A 38 12.98 24.24 14.36
N THR A 39 12.71 25.55 14.27
CA THR A 39 11.91 26.27 15.24
C THR A 39 10.44 26.24 14.85
N LEU A 40 9.57 25.74 15.75
CA LEU A 40 8.14 25.65 15.57
C LEU A 40 7.43 26.58 16.56
N ARG A 41 6.75 27.63 16.06
CA ARG A 41 5.90 28.51 16.85
C ARG A 41 4.44 28.18 16.56
N ILE A 42 3.73 27.63 17.55
CA ILE A 42 2.39 27.08 17.40
C ILE A 42 1.41 27.88 18.25
N ASP A 43 0.42 28.48 17.61
CA ASP A 43 -0.76 29.00 18.31
C ASP A 43 -1.82 27.88 18.41
N ALA A 44 -2.06 27.36 19.62
CA ALA A 44 -3.02 26.30 19.86
C ALA A 44 -4.47 26.72 19.62
N ARG A 45 -4.77 28.04 19.54
CA ARG A 45 -6.10 28.58 19.29
C ARG A 45 -6.32 28.95 17.82
N ALA A 46 -5.27 28.96 17.02
CA ALA A 46 -5.36 29.32 15.59
C ALA A 46 -6.42 28.47 14.87
N PRO A 47 -7.10 29.03 13.87
CA PRO A 47 -8.00 28.25 13.03
C PRO A 47 -7.20 27.17 12.29
N GLY A 48 -7.70 25.93 12.35
CA GLY A 48 -7.09 24.79 11.64
C GLY A 48 -7.84 24.49 10.35
N LYS A 49 -7.13 23.87 9.39
CA LYS A 49 -7.77 23.28 8.20
C LYS A 49 -8.26 21.87 8.54
N PRO A 50 -9.42 21.43 8.00
CA PRO A 50 -9.85 20.04 8.11
C PRO A 50 -8.74 19.09 7.66
N PHE A 51 -8.47 18.08 8.44
CA PHE A 51 -7.45 17.07 8.18
C PHE A 51 -8.08 15.69 8.31
N PRO A 52 -8.75 15.20 7.25
CA PRO A 52 -9.32 13.86 7.24
C PRO A 52 -8.20 12.83 7.25
N HIS A 53 -8.42 11.72 7.94
CA HIS A 53 -7.44 10.64 8.03
C HIS A 53 -7.48 9.75 6.78
N PHE A 54 -7.30 10.35 5.60
CA PHE A 54 -7.41 9.70 4.30
C PHE A 54 -6.40 8.55 4.08
N TRP A 55 -5.31 8.53 4.86
CA TRP A 55 -4.21 7.56 4.73
C TRP A 55 -4.45 6.23 5.43
N GLU A 56 -5.45 6.11 6.29
CA GLU A 56 -5.69 4.93 7.13
C GLU A 56 -7.06 4.28 6.92
N HIS A 57 -7.86 4.82 6.01
CA HIS A 57 -9.18 4.26 5.75
C HIS A 57 -9.13 2.98 4.91
N MET A 58 -8.06 2.77 4.16
CA MET A 58 -7.92 1.67 3.21
C MET A 58 -6.50 1.09 3.27
N PHE A 59 -6.40 -0.23 3.18
CA PHE A 59 -5.13 -0.94 3.05
C PHE A 59 -5.26 -2.05 2.01
N GLY A 60 -4.17 -2.30 1.29
CA GLY A 60 -4.02 -3.43 0.40
C GLY A 60 -3.67 -4.71 1.15
N SER A 61 -3.91 -5.82 0.49
CA SER A 61 -3.50 -7.15 0.93
C SER A 61 -3.20 -8.04 -0.29
N GLY A 62 -2.73 -9.26 -0.06
CA GLY A 62 -2.57 -10.26 -1.11
C GLY A 62 -3.91 -10.72 -1.70
N HIS A 63 -3.93 -11.87 -2.39
CA HIS A 63 -5.11 -12.32 -3.10
C HIS A 63 -6.27 -12.75 -2.17
N ALA A 64 -7.47 -12.76 -2.71
CA ALA A 64 -8.74 -12.86 -1.97
C ALA A 64 -8.81 -14.08 -1.05
N LEU A 65 -8.31 -15.25 -1.48
CA LEU A 65 -8.39 -16.48 -0.69
C LEU A 65 -7.59 -16.40 0.62
N LEU A 66 -6.56 -15.56 0.70
CA LEU A 66 -5.78 -15.36 1.93
C LEU A 66 -6.62 -14.78 3.07
N VAL A 67 -7.72 -14.07 2.77
CA VAL A 67 -8.66 -13.56 3.77
C VAL A 67 -9.19 -14.67 4.70
N LEU A 68 -9.28 -15.91 4.20
CA LEU A 68 -9.78 -17.05 4.96
C LEU A 68 -8.74 -17.64 5.93
N ARG A 69 -7.48 -17.18 5.87
CA ARG A 69 -6.41 -17.70 6.73
C ARG A 69 -6.43 -17.07 8.11
N ALA A 70 -6.21 -17.88 9.12
CA ALA A 70 -6.26 -17.43 10.52
C ALA A 70 -5.19 -16.36 10.84
N ASN A 71 -3.98 -16.45 10.27
CA ASN A 71 -2.93 -15.44 10.45
C ASN A 71 -3.33 -14.10 9.80
N TYR A 72 -3.88 -14.10 8.58
CA TYR A 72 -4.39 -12.89 7.94
C TYR A 72 -5.46 -12.20 8.80
N GLN A 73 -6.41 -12.96 9.36
CA GLN A 73 -7.47 -12.41 10.20
C GLN A 73 -6.94 -11.85 11.53
N ARG A 74 -5.89 -12.47 12.11
CA ARG A 74 -5.23 -11.88 13.30
C ARG A 74 -4.56 -10.55 12.95
N ASP A 75 -3.83 -10.49 11.84
CA ASP A 75 -3.21 -9.25 11.37
C ASP A 75 -4.24 -8.16 11.10
N LEU A 76 -5.37 -8.51 10.46
CA LEU A 76 -6.48 -7.57 10.25
C LEU A 76 -7.06 -7.06 11.57
N GLY A 77 -7.18 -7.93 12.58
CA GLY A 77 -7.56 -7.55 13.94
C GLY A 77 -6.57 -6.57 14.58
N MET A 78 -5.26 -6.79 14.40
CA MET A 78 -4.21 -5.87 14.85
C MET A 78 -4.30 -4.51 14.15
N MET A 79 -4.51 -4.49 12.84
CA MET A 79 -4.73 -3.26 12.07
C MET A 79 -5.96 -2.50 12.55
N LYS A 80 -7.06 -3.21 12.81
CA LYS A 80 -8.30 -2.60 13.30
C LYS A 80 -8.14 -1.97 14.67
N ALA A 81 -7.32 -2.56 15.54
CA ALA A 81 -7.03 -2.02 16.87
C ALA A 81 -6.09 -0.80 16.84
N ALA A 82 -5.23 -0.70 15.81
CA ALA A 82 -4.18 0.32 15.74
C ALA A 82 -4.49 1.49 14.80
N THR A 83 -5.47 1.36 13.91
CA THR A 83 -5.75 2.36 12.85
C THR A 83 -7.26 2.54 12.64
N GLY A 84 -7.60 3.54 11.83
CA GLY A 84 -8.98 3.81 11.38
C GLY A 84 -9.41 3.00 10.15
N ILE A 85 -8.84 1.80 9.92
CA ILE A 85 -9.14 0.97 8.75
C ILE A 85 -10.65 0.72 8.58
N ARG A 86 -11.13 0.94 7.36
CA ARG A 86 -12.53 0.75 6.95
C ARG A 86 -12.68 -0.17 5.76
N TYR A 87 -11.65 -0.27 4.92
CA TYR A 87 -11.65 -1.04 3.68
C TYR A 87 -10.36 -1.85 3.53
N VAL A 88 -10.50 -3.02 2.96
CA VAL A 88 -9.37 -3.84 2.47
C VAL A 88 -9.55 -4.08 0.98
N ARG A 89 -8.48 -3.82 0.22
CA ARG A 89 -8.34 -4.15 -1.20
C ARG A 89 -7.52 -5.42 -1.34
N PHE A 90 -7.94 -6.32 -2.22
CA PHE A 90 -7.28 -7.60 -2.48
C PHE A 90 -7.48 -7.98 -3.95
N HIS A 91 -6.49 -8.68 -4.52
CA HIS A 91 -6.56 -9.21 -5.88
C HIS A 91 -7.41 -10.49 -5.96
N GLY A 92 -7.86 -10.83 -7.17
CA GLY A 92 -8.25 -12.19 -7.51
C GLY A 92 -9.58 -12.67 -6.93
N LEU A 93 -10.55 -11.78 -6.67
CA LEU A 93 -11.88 -12.23 -6.23
C LEU A 93 -12.57 -13.13 -7.26
N LEU A 94 -12.28 -12.95 -8.55
CA LEU A 94 -12.89 -13.73 -9.63
C LEU A 94 -11.98 -14.87 -10.11
N ASP A 95 -10.80 -15.02 -9.52
CA ASP A 95 -9.85 -16.07 -9.85
C ASP A 95 -10.43 -17.48 -9.59
N ASP A 96 -9.91 -18.46 -10.31
CA ASP A 96 -10.40 -19.86 -10.23
C ASP A 96 -10.26 -20.47 -8.84
N GLU A 97 -9.29 -20.01 -8.01
CA GLU A 97 -9.12 -20.50 -6.64
C GLU A 97 -10.28 -20.11 -5.70
N VAL A 98 -10.96 -19.00 -5.98
CA VAL A 98 -12.18 -18.58 -5.25
C VAL A 98 -13.39 -19.38 -5.72
N GLY A 99 -13.33 -19.94 -6.92
CA GLY A 99 -14.33 -20.87 -7.44
C GLY A 99 -15.64 -20.25 -7.85
N LEU A 100 -15.71 -18.93 -8.07
CA LEU A 100 -16.97 -18.25 -8.47
C LEU A 100 -17.52 -18.79 -9.79
N ALA A 101 -16.67 -18.97 -10.81
CA ALA A 101 -17.07 -19.41 -12.15
C ALA A 101 -16.30 -20.65 -12.57
N VAL A 102 -16.53 -21.75 -11.87
CA VAL A 102 -15.90 -23.05 -12.18
C VAL A 102 -16.58 -23.74 -13.34
N GLY A 103 -15.76 -24.21 -14.29
CA GLY A 103 -16.24 -25.01 -15.41
C GLY A 103 -16.75 -26.41 -15.00
N PRO A 104 -17.53 -27.08 -15.86
CA PRO A 104 -18.09 -28.40 -15.56
C PRO A 104 -17.05 -29.50 -15.22
N SER A 105 -15.79 -29.33 -15.64
CA SER A 105 -14.70 -30.30 -15.40
C SER A 105 -14.13 -30.26 -13.97
N ALA A 106 -14.44 -29.22 -13.19
CA ALA A 106 -13.97 -29.09 -11.80
C ALA A 106 -14.68 -30.04 -10.83
N LEU A 107 -15.80 -30.63 -11.21
CA LEU A 107 -16.52 -31.60 -10.38
C LEU A 107 -16.00 -33.03 -10.60
N PHE A 108 -14.79 -33.30 -10.08
CA PHE A 108 -14.11 -34.60 -10.24
C PHE A 108 -14.99 -35.81 -9.82
N TYR A 109 -15.87 -35.65 -8.85
CA TYR A 109 -16.76 -36.69 -8.36
C TYR A 109 -18.06 -36.86 -9.16
N ASN A 110 -18.38 -35.96 -10.09
CA ASN A 110 -19.62 -36.02 -10.88
C ASN A 110 -19.41 -36.49 -12.33
N ARG A 111 -18.40 -37.32 -12.62
CA ARG A 111 -18.23 -37.94 -13.95
C ARG A 111 -19.43 -38.75 -14.40
N ARG A 112 -20.29 -39.23 -13.48
CA ARG A 112 -21.54 -39.93 -13.82
C ARG A 112 -22.70 -38.99 -14.17
N ALA A 113 -22.64 -37.72 -13.78
CA ALA A 113 -23.68 -36.73 -14.13
C ALA A 113 -23.59 -36.24 -15.60
N GLY A 114 -22.49 -36.51 -16.29
CA GLY A 114 -22.27 -36.11 -17.69
C GLY A 114 -23.12 -36.85 -18.73
N HIS A 115 -23.95 -37.82 -18.34
CA HIS A 115 -24.84 -38.54 -19.25
C HIS A 115 -26.31 -38.11 -19.12
N SER A 116 -26.65 -37.17 -18.24
CA SER A 116 -27.99 -36.59 -18.26
C SER A 116 -28.09 -35.60 -19.42
N LYS A 117 -28.74 -36.02 -20.51
CA LYS A 117 -29.19 -35.16 -21.61
C LYS A 117 -30.24 -34.13 -21.17
N GLY A 118 -30.50 -33.99 -19.89
CA GLY A 118 -31.34 -32.97 -19.30
C GLY A 118 -30.53 -31.75 -18.95
N LYS A 119 -31.01 -30.57 -19.31
CA LYS A 119 -30.53 -29.26 -18.92
C LYS A 119 -30.53 -29.10 -17.38
N ALA A 120 -29.63 -29.76 -16.66
CA ALA A 120 -29.38 -29.43 -15.28
C ALA A 120 -28.63 -28.09 -15.30
N ALA A 121 -29.36 -27.02 -15.20
CA ALA A 121 -28.82 -25.70 -14.89
C ALA A 121 -28.30 -25.76 -13.46
N SER A 122 -27.04 -26.26 -13.26
CA SER A 122 -26.28 -25.82 -12.11
C SER A 122 -26.25 -24.30 -12.16
N PRO A 123 -26.47 -23.59 -11.05
CA PRO A 123 -26.31 -22.16 -11.06
C PRO A 123 -24.90 -21.89 -11.62
N PRO A 124 -24.77 -21.00 -12.62
CA PRO A 124 -23.51 -20.82 -13.33
C PRO A 124 -22.37 -20.29 -12.42
N TYR A 125 -22.69 -19.94 -11.17
CA TYR A 125 -21.76 -19.33 -10.21
C TYR A 125 -21.89 -19.95 -8.82
N ASN A 126 -20.73 -20.14 -8.16
CA ASN A 126 -20.64 -20.59 -6.78
C ASN A 126 -20.15 -19.44 -5.90
N PHE A 127 -20.96 -18.99 -4.96
CA PHE A 127 -20.63 -17.88 -4.08
C PHE A 127 -20.04 -18.30 -2.73
N SER A 128 -19.79 -19.58 -2.48
CA SER A 128 -19.39 -20.08 -1.15
C SER A 128 -18.16 -19.40 -0.60
N TYR A 129 -17.06 -19.29 -1.37
CA TYR A 129 -15.86 -18.60 -0.90
C TYR A 129 -15.99 -17.09 -0.98
N VAL A 130 -16.68 -16.56 -1.98
CA VAL A 130 -17.00 -15.14 -2.03
C VAL A 130 -17.69 -14.69 -0.74
N ASP A 131 -18.71 -15.43 -0.30
CA ASP A 131 -19.43 -15.13 0.95
C ASP A 131 -18.51 -15.19 2.18
N GLN A 132 -17.73 -16.26 2.30
CA GLN A 132 -16.80 -16.41 3.44
C GLN A 132 -15.78 -15.28 3.50
N ILE A 133 -15.23 -14.85 2.35
CA ILE A 133 -14.29 -13.73 2.26
C ILE A 133 -14.95 -12.43 2.73
N MET A 134 -16.14 -12.11 2.21
CA MET A 134 -16.85 -10.88 2.59
C MET A 134 -17.31 -10.91 4.04
N ASP A 135 -17.79 -12.05 4.52
CA ASP A 135 -18.23 -12.22 5.92
C ASP A 135 -17.05 -12.10 6.88
N ALA A 136 -15.89 -12.66 6.55
CA ALA A 136 -14.67 -12.55 7.37
C ALA A 136 -14.21 -11.09 7.52
N LEU A 137 -14.18 -10.31 6.44
CA LEU A 137 -13.88 -8.88 6.51
C LEU A 137 -14.90 -8.13 7.38
N ARG A 138 -16.19 -8.40 7.18
CA ARG A 138 -17.26 -7.73 7.93
C ARG A 138 -17.26 -8.09 9.41
N ALA A 139 -16.87 -9.30 9.77
CA ALA A 139 -16.70 -9.72 11.17
C ALA A 139 -15.66 -8.85 11.91
N HIS A 140 -14.66 -8.35 11.21
CA HIS A 140 -13.69 -7.36 11.72
C HIS A 140 -14.18 -5.90 11.62
N GLY A 141 -15.42 -5.65 11.19
CA GLY A 141 -15.96 -4.30 10.98
C GLY A 141 -15.26 -3.55 9.83
N VAL A 142 -14.79 -4.27 8.83
CA VAL A 142 -14.09 -3.76 7.64
C VAL A 142 -14.91 -4.11 6.39
N ARG A 143 -14.94 -3.23 5.39
CA ARG A 143 -15.61 -3.43 4.10
C ARG A 143 -14.61 -3.89 3.05
N PRO A 144 -15.06 -4.67 2.06
CA PRO A 144 -14.26 -4.92 0.88
C PRO A 144 -14.16 -3.66 0.02
N TYR A 145 -12.98 -3.40 -0.52
CA TYR A 145 -12.78 -2.65 -1.74
C TYR A 145 -12.61 -3.69 -2.84
N VAL A 146 -13.68 -3.91 -3.58
CA VAL A 146 -13.82 -5.06 -4.48
C VAL A 146 -13.08 -4.80 -5.77
N GLU A 147 -11.98 -5.48 -5.97
CA GLU A 147 -11.28 -5.52 -7.24
C GLU A 147 -11.88 -6.64 -8.11
N LEU A 148 -12.33 -6.28 -9.31
CA LEU A 148 -13.00 -7.21 -10.21
C LEU A 148 -12.00 -7.84 -11.17
N ASP A 149 -11.17 -8.71 -10.62
CA ASP A 149 -10.13 -9.51 -11.29
C ASP A 149 -9.96 -10.88 -10.58
N PHE A 150 -9.18 -11.80 -11.05
CA PHE A 150 -8.70 -11.94 -12.39
C PHE A 150 -9.72 -12.66 -13.27
N MET A 151 -9.37 -13.05 -14.52
CA MET A 151 -10.32 -13.67 -15.45
C MET A 151 -10.55 -15.13 -15.07
N PRO A 152 -11.77 -15.55 -14.70
CA PRO A 152 -12.04 -16.98 -14.54
C PRO A 152 -11.71 -17.74 -15.83
N THR A 153 -10.97 -18.84 -15.74
CA THR A 153 -10.56 -19.65 -16.90
C THR A 153 -11.78 -20.06 -17.76
N ALA A 154 -12.91 -20.31 -17.11
CA ALA A 154 -14.18 -20.62 -17.79
C ALA A 154 -14.70 -19.49 -18.71
N LEU A 155 -14.30 -18.25 -18.49
CA LEU A 155 -14.66 -17.08 -19.29
C LEU A 155 -13.52 -16.55 -20.15
N ALA A 156 -12.30 -17.02 -19.95
CA ALA A 156 -11.09 -16.56 -20.60
C ALA A 156 -11.09 -16.77 -22.12
N SER A 157 -10.65 -15.78 -22.89
CA SER A 157 -10.39 -15.94 -24.32
C SER A 157 -9.16 -16.83 -24.58
N HIS A 158 -8.19 -16.80 -23.67
CA HIS A 158 -6.96 -17.59 -23.71
C HIS A 158 -6.74 -18.24 -22.32
N PRO A 159 -7.23 -19.46 -22.08
CA PRO A 159 -7.16 -20.10 -20.78
C PRO A 159 -5.76 -20.34 -20.20
N LYS A 160 -4.74 -20.33 -21.06
CA LYS A 160 -3.31 -20.51 -20.66
C LYS A 160 -2.55 -19.20 -20.50
N MET A 161 -3.19 -18.06 -20.68
CA MET A 161 -2.55 -16.74 -20.53
C MET A 161 -2.61 -16.32 -19.06
N VAL A 162 -1.58 -16.70 -18.32
CA VAL A 162 -1.51 -16.45 -16.87
C VAL A 162 -0.39 -15.48 -16.50
N ASN A 163 -0.56 -14.76 -15.41
CA ASN A 163 0.50 -13.99 -14.76
C ASN A 163 1.42 -14.93 -13.98
N PRO A 164 2.72 -14.64 -13.82
CA PRO A 164 3.67 -15.49 -13.09
C PRO A 164 3.53 -15.46 -11.56
N PHE A 165 2.51 -14.85 -10.99
CA PHE A 165 2.21 -14.99 -9.57
C PHE A 165 2.09 -16.46 -9.17
N TRP A 166 2.37 -16.77 -7.92
CA TRP A 166 2.35 -18.14 -7.40
C TRP A 166 1.04 -18.90 -7.69
N TYR A 167 -0.09 -18.21 -7.64
CA TYR A 167 -1.43 -18.77 -7.92
C TYR A 167 -1.84 -18.67 -9.40
N HIS A 168 -0.94 -18.20 -10.30
CA HIS A 168 -1.08 -18.19 -11.76
C HIS A 168 -2.42 -17.64 -12.29
N PRO A 169 -2.86 -16.45 -11.89
CA PRO A 169 -4.15 -15.92 -12.31
C PRO A 169 -4.20 -15.66 -13.82
N ASN A 170 -5.35 -15.94 -14.44
CA ASN A 170 -5.54 -15.69 -15.87
C ASN A 170 -5.74 -14.19 -16.14
N VAL A 171 -4.99 -13.65 -17.09
CA VAL A 171 -4.97 -12.23 -17.44
C VAL A 171 -5.52 -11.91 -18.83
N SER A 172 -6.15 -12.87 -19.51
CA SER A 172 -6.73 -12.66 -20.83
C SER A 172 -8.05 -11.89 -20.78
N PRO A 173 -8.45 -11.21 -21.87
CA PRO A 173 -9.80 -10.69 -22.00
C PRO A 173 -10.85 -11.81 -21.94
N PRO A 174 -12.11 -11.49 -21.65
CA PRO A 174 -13.19 -12.47 -21.73
C PRO A 174 -13.42 -12.91 -23.19
N ARG A 175 -13.69 -14.19 -23.42
CA ARG A 175 -14.09 -14.68 -24.74
C ARG A 175 -15.45 -14.16 -25.19
N SER A 176 -16.28 -13.69 -24.25
CA SER A 176 -17.59 -13.10 -24.49
C SER A 176 -17.92 -12.08 -23.43
N TYR A 177 -18.01 -10.82 -23.82
CA TYR A 177 -18.45 -9.75 -22.94
C TYR A 177 -19.88 -9.95 -22.40
N ALA A 178 -20.77 -10.58 -23.19
CA ALA A 178 -22.11 -10.93 -22.71
C ALA A 178 -22.06 -11.95 -21.54
N ALA A 179 -21.11 -12.89 -21.56
CA ALA A 179 -20.90 -13.81 -20.44
C ALA A 179 -20.29 -13.10 -19.22
N TRP A 180 -19.30 -12.22 -19.45
CA TRP A 180 -18.72 -11.37 -18.42
C TRP A 180 -19.79 -10.51 -17.74
N ASP A 181 -20.59 -9.79 -18.51
CA ASP A 181 -21.70 -8.96 -18.00
C ASP A 181 -22.70 -9.76 -17.16
N ARG A 182 -23.00 -11.00 -17.56
CA ARG A 182 -23.90 -11.86 -16.76
C ARG A 182 -23.28 -12.21 -15.42
N MET A 183 -21.98 -12.52 -15.38
CA MET A 183 -21.25 -12.82 -14.14
C MET A 183 -21.24 -11.60 -13.21
N ILE A 184 -20.85 -10.43 -13.72
CA ILE A 184 -20.80 -9.19 -12.93
C ILE A 184 -22.18 -8.84 -12.36
N ARG A 185 -23.24 -8.97 -13.18
CA ARG A 185 -24.63 -8.76 -12.71
C ARG A 185 -25.04 -9.78 -11.65
N ALA A 186 -24.66 -11.05 -11.81
CA ALA A 186 -24.96 -12.09 -10.83
C ALA A 186 -24.26 -11.81 -9.50
N LEU A 187 -22.98 -11.45 -9.52
CA LEU A 187 -22.20 -11.08 -8.34
C LEU A 187 -22.81 -9.88 -7.62
N ALA A 188 -23.13 -8.81 -8.35
CA ALA A 188 -23.72 -7.61 -7.77
C ALA A 188 -25.11 -7.87 -7.15
N ARG A 189 -25.96 -8.66 -7.81
CA ARG A 189 -27.27 -9.07 -7.26
C ARG A 189 -27.11 -9.92 -6.01
N HIS A 190 -26.16 -10.85 -6.02
CA HIS A 190 -25.85 -11.70 -4.87
C HIS A 190 -25.42 -10.85 -3.65
N PHE A 191 -24.49 -9.92 -3.83
CA PHE A 191 -24.08 -9.01 -2.75
C PHE A 191 -25.27 -8.20 -2.20
N ILE A 192 -26.12 -7.66 -3.08
CA ILE A 192 -27.30 -6.89 -2.66
C ILE A 192 -28.29 -7.78 -1.91
N ALA A 193 -28.54 -8.99 -2.39
CA ALA A 193 -29.44 -9.93 -1.75
C ALA A 193 -28.95 -10.35 -0.35
N ARG A 194 -27.63 -10.54 -0.19
CA ARG A 194 -27.04 -11.01 1.07
C ARG A 194 -26.82 -9.89 2.07
N TYR A 195 -26.33 -8.72 1.65
CA TYR A 195 -25.89 -7.64 2.54
C TYR A 195 -26.79 -6.40 2.52
N GLY A 196 -27.74 -6.34 1.62
CA GLY A 196 -28.59 -5.18 1.41
C GLY A 196 -27.91 -4.06 0.62
N ILE A 197 -28.70 -3.32 -0.16
CA ILE A 197 -28.16 -2.23 -0.99
C ILE A 197 -27.54 -1.10 -0.17
N ASP A 198 -28.04 -0.80 1.03
CA ASP A 198 -27.52 0.27 1.88
C ASP A 198 -26.10 -0.01 2.40
N GLU A 199 -25.72 -1.26 2.49
CA GLU A 199 -24.36 -1.66 2.80
C GLU A 199 -23.51 -1.73 1.54
N VAL A 200 -23.97 -2.43 0.48
CA VAL A 200 -23.18 -2.63 -0.74
C VAL A 200 -22.91 -1.32 -1.49
N ALA A 201 -23.79 -0.34 -1.40
CA ALA A 201 -23.56 1.01 -1.94
C ALA A 201 -22.41 1.77 -1.26
N LYS A 202 -21.92 1.30 -0.11
CA LYS A 202 -20.72 1.85 0.55
C LYS A 202 -19.42 1.21 0.06
N TRP A 203 -19.51 0.08 -0.65
CA TRP A 203 -18.36 -0.61 -1.21
C TRP A 203 -17.88 0.10 -2.47
N TYR A 204 -16.60 -0.12 -2.82
CA TYR A 204 -16.02 0.31 -4.08
C TYR A 204 -15.85 -0.90 -4.99
N PHE A 205 -16.12 -0.74 -6.28
CA PHE A 205 -15.89 -1.75 -7.30
C PHE A 205 -14.86 -1.21 -8.28
N GLU A 206 -13.64 -1.66 -8.15
CA GLU A 206 -12.53 -1.31 -9.03
C GLU A 206 -12.44 -2.33 -10.16
N VAL A 207 -12.27 -1.85 -11.39
CA VAL A 207 -12.21 -2.74 -12.54
C VAL A 207 -10.77 -3.09 -12.85
N TRP A 208 -10.39 -4.32 -12.50
CA TRP A 208 -9.08 -4.91 -12.79
C TRP A 208 -7.92 -4.32 -11.98
N ASN A 209 -6.72 -4.97 -12.10
CA ASN A 209 -5.44 -4.53 -11.55
C ASN A 209 -4.43 -4.23 -12.66
N GLU A 210 -3.80 -3.07 -12.63
CA GLU A 210 -2.66 -2.63 -13.44
C GLU A 210 -2.70 -3.06 -14.93
N PRO A 211 -3.77 -2.74 -15.66
CA PRO A 211 -3.96 -3.22 -17.03
C PRO A 211 -2.92 -2.68 -18.03
N ASN A 212 -2.12 -1.70 -17.63
CA ASN A 212 -1.02 -1.17 -18.42
C ASN A 212 0.25 -2.04 -18.34
N LEU A 213 0.34 -2.95 -17.38
CA LEU A 213 1.46 -3.89 -17.19
C LEU A 213 1.13 -5.31 -17.66
N GLY A 214 1.84 -6.31 -17.14
CA GLY A 214 1.67 -7.74 -17.43
C GLY A 214 0.40 -8.37 -16.87
N PHE A 215 -0.38 -7.63 -16.12
CA PHE A 215 -1.65 -8.08 -15.52
C PHE A 215 -2.84 -8.05 -16.49
N TRP A 216 -2.65 -7.58 -17.71
CA TRP A 216 -3.66 -7.58 -18.77
C TRP A 216 -3.07 -8.01 -20.10
N GLY A 217 -3.63 -9.08 -20.68
CA GLY A 217 -3.18 -9.68 -21.93
C GLY A 217 -3.90 -9.20 -23.18
N GLY A 218 -4.88 -8.31 -23.07
CA GLY A 218 -5.60 -7.76 -24.21
C GLY A 218 -4.71 -6.88 -25.10
N VAL A 219 -4.87 -6.96 -26.42
CA VAL A 219 -4.08 -6.19 -27.41
C VAL A 219 -4.99 -5.43 -28.35
N PRO A 220 -4.80 -4.10 -28.54
CA PRO A 220 -3.96 -3.18 -27.77
C PRO A 220 -4.46 -3.05 -26.33
N LYS A 221 -3.55 -3.03 -25.33
CA LYS A 221 -3.88 -3.07 -23.90
C LYS A 221 -4.93 -2.03 -23.49
N GLN A 222 -4.68 -0.76 -23.77
CA GLN A 222 -5.56 0.34 -23.37
C GLN A 222 -6.96 0.21 -23.96
N LYS A 223 -7.08 -0.06 -25.28
CA LYS A 223 -8.37 -0.19 -25.97
C LYS A 223 -9.19 -1.35 -25.43
N THR A 224 -8.56 -2.50 -25.23
CA THR A 224 -9.24 -3.71 -24.77
C THR A 224 -9.62 -3.64 -23.30
N TYR A 225 -8.81 -2.98 -22.47
CA TYR A 225 -9.15 -2.69 -21.10
C TYR A 225 -10.32 -1.69 -20.99
N PHE A 226 -10.32 -0.62 -21.80
CA PHE A 226 -11.45 0.31 -21.79
C PHE A 226 -12.76 -0.38 -22.15
N ALA A 227 -12.73 -1.35 -23.09
CA ALA A 227 -13.90 -2.17 -23.39
C ALA A 227 -14.33 -3.02 -22.18
N LEU A 228 -13.38 -3.63 -21.44
CA LEU A 228 -13.71 -4.37 -20.20
C LEU A 228 -14.36 -3.46 -19.17
N TYR A 229 -13.81 -2.27 -18.96
CA TYR A 229 -14.37 -1.28 -18.04
C TYR A 229 -15.80 -0.88 -18.44
N ASP A 230 -16.02 -0.56 -19.71
CA ASP A 230 -17.33 -0.16 -20.25
C ASP A 230 -18.40 -1.21 -19.95
N HIS A 231 -18.10 -2.47 -20.23
CA HIS A 231 -18.98 -3.60 -19.95
C HIS A 231 -19.25 -3.75 -18.46
N THR A 232 -18.19 -3.74 -17.65
CA THR A 232 -18.28 -3.92 -16.19
C THR A 232 -19.10 -2.81 -15.54
N ALA A 233 -18.82 -1.56 -15.88
CA ALA A 233 -19.50 -0.40 -15.30
C ALA A 233 -20.99 -0.38 -15.66
N ARG A 234 -21.34 -0.65 -16.94
CA ARG A 234 -22.74 -0.77 -17.37
C ARG A 234 -23.44 -1.95 -16.70
N ALA A 235 -22.76 -3.10 -16.55
CA ALA A 235 -23.32 -4.27 -15.89
C ALA A 235 -23.66 -3.97 -14.41
N LEU A 236 -22.75 -3.36 -13.65
CA LEU A 236 -22.98 -2.96 -12.25
C LEU A 236 -24.14 -1.96 -12.14
N LYS A 237 -24.10 -0.87 -12.93
CA LYS A 237 -25.13 0.19 -12.90
C LYS A 237 -26.50 -0.29 -13.37
N SER A 238 -26.57 -1.33 -14.23
CA SER A 238 -27.85 -1.96 -14.63
C SER A 238 -28.51 -2.73 -13.49
N VAL A 239 -27.73 -3.19 -12.49
CA VAL A 239 -28.26 -3.84 -11.30
C VAL A 239 -28.75 -2.79 -10.31
N ASN A 240 -27.91 -1.80 -9.98
CA ASN A 240 -28.30 -0.70 -9.12
C ASN A 240 -27.38 0.51 -9.33
N ARG A 241 -27.97 1.70 -9.56
CA ARG A 241 -27.22 2.94 -9.80
C ARG A 241 -26.38 3.40 -8.61
N ARG A 242 -26.68 2.96 -7.39
CA ARG A 242 -25.93 3.29 -6.16
C ARG A 242 -24.59 2.55 -6.03
N LEU A 243 -24.36 1.50 -6.82
CA LEU A 243 -23.07 0.79 -6.81
C LEU A 243 -21.97 1.70 -7.35
N ARG A 244 -20.87 1.84 -6.60
CA ARG A 244 -19.76 2.74 -6.97
C ARG A 244 -18.72 1.99 -7.78
N VAL A 245 -18.52 2.38 -9.04
CA VAL A 245 -17.54 1.78 -9.95
C VAL A 245 -16.47 2.78 -10.36
N GLY A 246 -15.21 2.33 -10.44
CA GLY A 246 -14.07 3.18 -10.85
C GLY A 246 -12.89 2.42 -11.40
N GLY A 247 -11.87 3.16 -11.74
CA GLY A 247 -10.61 2.75 -12.35
C GLY A 247 -9.80 4.00 -12.78
N PRO A 248 -8.77 3.85 -13.62
CA PRO A 248 -8.37 2.66 -14.38
C PRO A 248 -7.45 1.69 -13.61
N ALA A 249 -7.15 1.93 -12.33
CA ALA A 249 -6.27 1.09 -11.50
C ALA A 249 -4.89 0.82 -12.14
N THR A 250 -4.36 1.79 -12.86
CA THR A 250 -3.11 1.63 -13.59
C THR A 250 -1.89 1.89 -12.73
N ALA A 251 -0.84 1.11 -12.92
CA ALA A 251 0.48 1.42 -12.38
C ALA A 251 1.00 2.77 -12.90
N GLN A 252 1.80 3.44 -12.08
CA GLN A 252 2.59 4.61 -12.44
C GLN A 252 1.75 5.81 -12.92
N ALA A 253 0.53 5.95 -12.37
CA ALA A 253 -0.39 7.03 -12.71
C ALA A 253 -0.65 7.16 -14.22
N ALA A 254 -0.73 6.03 -14.93
CA ALA A 254 -0.88 5.98 -16.38
C ALA A 254 -2.36 6.13 -16.81
N TRP A 255 -2.58 6.50 -18.05
CA TRP A 255 -3.85 6.49 -18.80
C TRP A 255 -4.99 7.37 -18.29
N VAL A 256 -4.91 8.00 -17.13
CA VAL A 256 -6.04 8.69 -16.47
C VAL A 256 -6.74 9.67 -17.40
N SER A 257 -6.02 10.60 -18.06
CA SER A 257 -6.64 11.55 -18.97
C SER A 257 -7.28 10.90 -20.19
N ALA A 258 -6.67 9.85 -20.75
CA ALA A 258 -7.24 9.11 -21.88
C ALA A 258 -8.49 8.34 -21.48
N PHE A 259 -8.46 7.74 -20.29
CA PHE A 259 -9.59 7.02 -19.70
C PHE A 259 -10.79 7.93 -19.49
N LEU A 260 -10.62 9.07 -18.82
CA LEU A 260 -11.71 10.02 -18.56
C LEU A 260 -12.32 10.58 -19.85
N ARG A 261 -11.49 10.89 -20.87
CA ARG A 261 -11.98 11.30 -22.20
C ARG A 261 -12.79 10.18 -22.89
N HIS A 262 -12.31 8.93 -22.80
CA HIS A 262 -13.03 7.79 -23.35
C HIS A 262 -14.42 7.64 -22.72
N LEU A 263 -14.49 7.66 -21.38
CA LEU A 263 -15.76 7.52 -20.64
C LEU A 263 -16.76 8.61 -20.99
N ALA A 264 -16.30 9.86 -21.10
CA ALA A 264 -17.15 10.96 -21.48
C ALA A 264 -17.72 10.79 -22.90
N LYS A 265 -16.85 10.41 -23.86
CA LYS A 265 -17.28 10.17 -25.26
C LYS A 265 -18.23 8.98 -25.38
N ALA A 266 -18.00 7.92 -24.63
CA ALA A 266 -18.79 6.67 -24.70
C ALA A 266 -19.99 6.65 -23.72
N HIS A 267 -20.18 7.73 -22.96
CA HIS A 267 -21.21 7.84 -21.91
C HIS A 267 -21.20 6.65 -20.94
N VAL A 268 -20.01 6.31 -20.44
CA VAL A 268 -19.81 5.22 -19.48
C VAL A 268 -19.78 5.78 -18.07
N PRO A 269 -20.50 5.18 -17.11
CA PRO A 269 -20.52 5.66 -15.74
C PRO A 269 -19.19 5.44 -15.01
N ILE A 270 -18.87 6.40 -14.13
CA ILE A 270 -17.72 6.36 -13.22
C ILE A 270 -18.09 7.11 -11.93
N ASP A 271 -17.66 6.60 -10.77
CA ASP A 271 -17.90 7.22 -9.47
C ASP A 271 -16.62 7.63 -8.76
N PHE A 272 -15.46 7.10 -9.14
CA PHE A 272 -14.14 7.46 -8.61
C PHE A 272 -13.03 7.13 -9.61
N VAL A 273 -11.91 7.85 -9.50
CA VAL A 273 -10.68 7.53 -10.22
C VAL A 273 -9.74 6.78 -9.27
N SER A 274 -9.10 5.72 -9.75
CA SER A 274 -8.06 5.01 -9.00
C SER A 274 -6.79 4.81 -9.82
N THR A 275 -5.66 4.76 -9.14
CA THR A 275 -4.33 4.52 -9.74
C THR A 275 -3.33 4.09 -8.68
N HIS A 276 -2.16 3.61 -9.11
CA HIS A 276 -1.06 3.16 -8.26
C HIS A 276 0.20 4.00 -8.47
N VAL A 277 0.94 4.25 -7.39
CA VAL A 277 2.25 4.90 -7.45
C VAL A 277 3.15 4.41 -6.32
N TYR A 278 4.35 4.03 -6.65
CA TYR A 278 5.39 3.64 -5.71
C TYR A 278 6.52 4.67 -5.63
N GLY A 279 7.18 4.74 -4.48
CA GLY A 279 8.24 5.71 -4.27
C GLY A 279 9.45 5.54 -5.20
N ASN A 280 9.65 4.31 -5.70
CA ASN A 280 10.73 3.96 -6.62
C ASN A 280 10.28 3.81 -8.09
N ASP A 281 9.08 4.27 -8.44
CA ASP A 281 8.65 4.37 -9.84
C ASP A 281 9.61 5.27 -10.65
N THR A 282 9.70 5.00 -11.95
CA THR A 282 10.57 5.80 -12.82
C THR A 282 9.87 7.09 -13.26
N PRO A 283 10.57 8.24 -13.21
CA PRO A 283 9.99 9.51 -13.66
C PRO A 283 9.53 9.50 -15.11
N GLU A 284 10.23 8.77 -15.97
CA GLU A 284 9.88 8.61 -17.37
C GLU A 284 8.49 8.00 -17.56
N ASN A 285 8.19 6.95 -16.79
CA ASN A 285 6.89 6.28 -16.87
C ASN A 285 5.77 7.11 -16.23
N VAL A 286 6.08 7.78 -15.11
CA VAL A 286 5.07 8.57 -14.38
C VAL A 286 4.80 9.91 -15.05
N PHE A 287 5.85 10.63 -15.50
CA PHE A 287 5.75 12.03 -15.97
C PHE A 287 6.03 12.20 -17.46
N GLY A 288 6.51 11.16 -18.14
CA GLY A 288 6.94 11.25 -19.55
C GLY A 288 8.21 12.09 -19.75
N LYS A 289 9.04 12.23 -18.72
CA LYS A 289 10.22 13.10 -18.72
C LYS A 289 11.39 12.44 -18.01
N HIS A 290 12.59 12.62 -18.56
CA HIS A 290 13.84 12.27 -17.88
C HIS A 290 14.19 13.34 -16.83
N GLU A 291 13.73 13.17 -15.63
CA GLU A 291 14.02 14.04 -14.51
C GLU A 291 14.40 13.24 -13.26
N LYS A 292 15.00 13.95 -12.28
CA LYS A 292 15.36 13.34 -11.00
C LYS A 292 14.22 13.58 -10.01
N VAL A 293 13.50 12.52 -9.66
CA VAL A 293 12.47 12.54 -8.63
C VAL A 293 12.90 11.65 -7.48
N SER A 294 12.90 12.19 -6.28
CA SER A 294 13.27 11.41 -5.10
C SER A 294 12.12 10.49 -4.66
N ARG A 295 12.45 9.35 -4.04
CA ARG A 295 11.48 8.43 -3.43
C ARG A 295 10.52 9.14 -2.47
N ARG A 296 11.01 10.15 -1.76
CA ARG A 296 10.22 10.97 -0.83
C ARG A 296 9.10 11.76 -1.49
N THR A 297 9.26 12.15 -2.74
CA THR A 297 8.34 13.06 -3.43
C THR A 297 7.57 12.40 -4.58
N MET A 298 7.99 11.23 -5.03
CA MET A 298 7.44 10.54 -6.19
C MET A 298 5.92 10.37 -6.08
N VAL A 299 5.46 9.76 -4.99
CA VAL A 299 4.02 9.44 -4.80
C VAL A 299 3.17 10.69 -4.90
N CYS A 300 3.45 11.72 -4.10
CA CYS A 300 2.56 12.89 -4.05
C CYS A 300 2.72 13.82 -5.26
N ARG A 301 3.86 13.81 -5.97
CA ARG A 301 3.98 14.47 -7.28
C ARG A 301 3.11 13.81 -8.33
N ALA A 302 3.09 12.48 -8.36
CA ALA A 302 2.23 11.72 -9.26
C ALA A 302 0.74 11.90 -8.92
N VAL A 303 0.39 11.85 -7.62
CA VAL A 303 -0.97 12.14 -7.15
C VAL A 303 -1.42 13.54 -7.57
N ARG A 304 -0.58 14.56 -7.42
CA ARG A 304 -0.88 15.93 -7.88
C ARG A 304 -1.13 16.00 -9.38
N LYS A 305 -0.30 15.33 -10.20
CA LYS A 305 -0.51 15.19 -11.65
C LYS A 305 -1.90 14.61 -11.95
N VAL A 306 -2.29 13.53 -11.25
CA VAL A 306 -3.59 12.88 -11.48
C VAL A 306 -4.74 13.77 -11.01
N HIS A 307 -4.59 14.41 -9.86
CA HIS A 307 -5.57 15.39 -9.35
C HIS A 307 -5.84 16.50 -10.38
N GLU A 308 -4.79 17.11 -10.93
CA GLU A 308 -4.91 18.11 -11.99
C GLU A 308 -5.51 17.55 -13.29
N GLN A 309 -5.28 16.28 -13.62
CA GLN A 309 -5.91 15.62 -14.76
C GLN A 309 -7.42 15.44 -14.56
N ILE A 310 -7.86 15.15 -13.33
CA ILE A 310 -9.27 15.06 -12.97
C ILE A 310 -9.92 16.43 -13.04
N GLU A 311 -9.32 17.45 -12.43
CA GLU A 311 -9.84 18.82 -12.44
C GLU A 311 -10.05 19.37 -13.87
N ARG A 312 -9.16 19.04 -14.81
CA ARG A 312 -9.23 19.45 -16.23
C ARG A 312 -10.08 18.51 -17.10
N SER A 313 -10.68 17.48 -16.52
CA SER A 313 -11.49 16.49 -17.24
C SER A 313 -12.97 16.89 -17.29
N PRO A 314 -13.81 16.20 -18.08
CA PRO A 314 -15.27 16.32 -17.98
C PRO A 314 -15.86 15.94 -16.60
N TYR A 315 -15.05 15.46 -15.67
CA TYR A 315 -15.46 14.97 -14.35
C TYR A 315 -14.62 15.61 -13.21
N PRO A 316 -14.59 16.95 -13.04
CA PRO A 316 -13.64 17.65 -12.17
C PRO A 316 -13.80 17.36 -10.68
N HIS A 317 -14.89 16.72 -10.26
CA HIS A 317 -15.22 16.46 -8.86
C HIS A 317 -15.13 14.99 -8.46
N LEU A 318 -14.65 14.12 -9.35
CA LEU A 318 -14.49 12.71 -9.00
C LEU A 318 -13.46 12.53 -7.87
N PRO A 319 -13.80 11.74 -6.84
CA PRO A 319 -12.82 11.40 -5.82
C PRO A 319 -11.67 10.60 -6.43
N LEU A 320 -10.45 10.99 -6.07
CA LEU A 320 -9.23 10.26 -6.39
C LEU A 320 -8.90 9.30 -5.24
N ILE A 321 -8.72 8.02 -5.57
CA ILE A 321 -8.24 6.98 -4.67
C ILE A 321 -6.88 6.49 -5.17
N LEU A 322 -5.86 6.58 -4.35
CA LEU A 322 -4.59 5.91 -4.59
C LEU A 322 -4.72 4.48 -4.06
N SER A 323 -5.16 3.56 -4.93
CA SER A 323 -5.54 2.20 -4.51
C SER A 323 -4.36 1.28 -4.20
N GLU A 324 -3.13 1.69 -4.58
CA GLU A 324 -1.87 1.15 -4.07
C GLU A 324 -0.80 2.23 -3.94
N PHE A 325 -0.04 2.19 -2.84
CA PHE A 325 1.20 2.93 -2.69
C PHE A 325 2.12 2.28 -1.66
N ASN A 326 3.42 2.38 -1.89
CA ASN A 326 4.47 2.06 -0.92
C ASN A 326 5.76 2.82 -1.31
N ALA A 327 6.77 2.77 -0.46
CA ALA A 327 8.10 3.28 -0.77
C ALA A 327 8.79 2.49 -1.90
N SER A 328 8.44 1.22 -2.05
CA SER A 328 8.97 0.32 -3.09
C SER A 328 7.90 -0.62 -3.62
N TYR A 329 7.95 -0.90 -4.93
CA TYR A 329 7.23 -2.01 -5.59
C TYR A 329 8.04 -3.31 -5.57
N SER A 330 9.25 -3.30 -4.99
CA SER A 330 10.14 -4.44 -4.88
C SER A 330 10.38 -4.81 -3.43
N ASN A 331 10.78 -6.05 -3.18
CA ASN A 331 11.21 -6.51 -1.86
C ASN A 331 12.57 -5.90 -1.50
N GLU A 332 12.56 -4.82 -0.72
CA GLU A 332 13.74 -4.11 -0.27
C GLU A 332 13.80 -4.09 1.27
N PRO A 333 14.45 -5.09 1.92
CA PRO A 333 14.45 -5.19 3.38
C PRO A 333 15.05 -3.98 4.09
N ASP A 334 16.02 -3.31 3.47
CA ASP A 334 16.62 -2.09 4.00
C ASP A 334 15.72 -0.85 3.86
N VAL A 335 14.57 -0.99 3.21
CA VAL A 335 13.54 0.06 3.07
C VAL A 335 12.30 -0.33 3.87
N THR A 336 11.56 -1.33 3.42
CA THR A 336 10.21 -1.65 3.90
C THR A 336 10.18 -2.25 5.30
N ASP A 337 11.25 -2.92 5.73
CA ASP A 337 11.32 -3.52 7.08
C ASP A 337 11.90 -2.57 8.14
N THR A 338 12.49 -1.42 7.74
CA THR A 338 13.25 -0.55 8.63
C THR A 338 12.45 0.66 9.15
N PRO A 339 12.95 1.36 10.20
CA PRO A 339 12.37 2.62 10.67
C PRO A 339 12.32 3.73 9.63
N TYR A 340 13.08 3.65 8.53
CA TYR A 340 13.00 4.56 7.37
C TYR A 340 11.54 4.81 6.92
N MET A 341 10.68 3.79 7.04
CA MET A 341 9.28 3.91 6.67
C MET A 341 8.49 4.90 7.52
N GLY A 342 8.87 5.14 8.77
CA GLY A 342 8.20 6.11 9.65
C GLY A 342 8.17 7.53 9.05
N PRO A 343 9.33 8.20 8.86
CA PRO A 343 9.40 9.51 8.22
C PRO A 343 8.91 9.52 6.77
N TRP A 344 9.08 8.42 6.02
CA TRP A 344 8.57 8.33 4.66
C TRP A 344 7.04 8.41 4.62
N ILE A 345 6.34 7.61 5.44
CA ILE A 345 4.88 7.62 5.56
C ILE A 345 4.38 8.99 6.01
N ALA A 346 4.95 9.55 7.09
CA ALA A 346 4.55 10.85 7.62
C ALA A 346 4.72 11.98 6.58
N SER A 347 5.85 11.99 5.86
CA SER A 347 6.13 12.94 4.79
C SER A 347 5.17 12.79 3.61
N THR A 348 4.83 11.56 3.22
CA THR A 348 3.88 11.26 2.15
C THR A 348 2.49 11.74 2.51
N ILE A 349 2.00 11.43 3.71
CA ILE A 349 0.70 11.92 4.21
C ILE A 349 0.65 13.45 4.16
N ARG A 350 1.69 14.12 4.68
CA ARG A 350 1.75 15.58 4.67
C ARG A 350 1.68 16.17 3.25
N GLN A 351 2.39 15.59 2.31
CA GLN A 351 2.49 16.09 0.93
C GLN A 351 1.23 15.82 0.10
N CYS A 352 0.50 14.74 0.39
CA CYS A 352 -0.70 14.32 -0.31
C CYS A 352 -1.99 14.93 0.28
N ASP A 353 -1.90 15.66 1.42
CA ASP A 353 -3.05 16.28 2.08
C ASP A 353 -3.80 17.23 1.13
N GLY A 354 -5.11 17.03 1.01
CA GLY A 354 -6.01 17.80 0.13
C GLY A 354 -5.99 17.39 -1.34
N LEU A 355 -5.21 16.37 -1.75
CA LEU A 355 -5.10 15.95 -3.14
C LEU A 355 -5.94 14.71 -3.48
N LEU A 356 -6.37 13.94 -2.50
CA LEU A 356 -7.07 12.67 -2.73
C LEU A 356 -8.07 12.34 -1.62
N HIS A 357 -9.00 11.45 -1.94
CA HIS A 357 -10.05 11.00 -1.04
C HIS A 357 -9.58 9.90 -0.07
N ALA A 358 -8.81 8.95 -0.58
CA ALA A 358 -8.23 7.87 0.21
C ALA A 358 -6.96 7.35 -0.44
N MET A 359 -6.10 6.73 0.37
CA MET A 359 -4.94 6.01 -0.12
C MET A 359 -4.81 4.67 0.61
N SER A 360 -4.38 3.64 -0.12
CA SER A 360 -4.28 2.26 0.31
C SER A 360 -2.82 1.83 0.34
N TYR A 361 -2.25 1.70 1.52
CA TYR A 361 -0.88 1.20 1.67
C TYR A 361 -0.81 -0.27 1.23
N TRP A 362 0.14 -0.60 0.38
CA TRP A 362 0.39 -1.94 -0.13
C TRP A 362 1.55 -2.59 0.62
N THR A 363 1.35 -3.49 1.61
CA THR A 363 0.10 -4.06 2.13
C THR A 363 0.03 -3.98 3.65
N PHE A 364 -1.04 -4.42 4.30
CA PHE A 364 -1.06 -4.43 5.75
C PHE A 364 -0.36 -5.66 6.37
N SER A 365 -0.26 -6.77 5.65
CA SER A 365 0.30 -8.04 6.13
C SER A 365 1.25 -8.66 5.10
N ASP A 366 2.29 -9.34 5.58
CA ASP A 366 3.16 -10.20 4.77
C ASP A 366 2.55 -11.60 4.53
N VAL A 367 1.33 -11.88 4.99
CA VAL A 367 0.51 -12.98 4.48
C VAL A 367 0.05 -12.60 3.09
N PHE A 368 0.89 -12.85 2.08
CA PHE A 368 0.80 -12.17 0.78
C PHE A 368 0.90 -13.12 -0.43
N GLU A 369 1.93 -13.93 -0.53
CA GLU A 369 2.12 -15.09 -1.43
C GLU A 369 2.10 -14.81 -2.96
N GLU A 370 2.33 -13.60 -3.46
CA GLU A 370 2.48 -13.37 -4.92
C GLU A 370 3.75 -14.01 -5.48
N GLY A 371 4.85 -13.92 -4.75
CA GLY A 371 6.13 -14.56 -5.08
C GLY A 371 6.27 -15.98 -4.52
N GLY A 372 5.20 -16.59 -4.03
CA GLY A 372 5.17 -17.87 -3.35
C GLY A 372 5.21 -17.76 -1.83
N VAL A 373 5.35 -18.91 -1.18
CA VAL A 373 5.36 -19.02 0.29
C VAL A 373 6.54 -18.25 0.88
N ILE A 374 6.26 -17.45 1.89
CA ILE A 374 7.26 -16.62 2.58
C ILE A 374 8.26 -17.54 3.32
N ARG A 375 9.55 -17.33 3.09
CA ARG A 375 10.62 -18.21 3.59
C ARG A 375 11.27 -17.74 4.88
N LYS A 376 11.15 -16.46 5.20
CA LYS A 376 11.72 -15.85 6.41
C LYS A 376 11.02 -14.53 6.73
N PRO A 377 10.94 -14.13 8.00
CA PRO A 377 10.49 -12.77 8.35
C PRO A 377 11.51 -11.73 7.83
N PHE A 378 11.05 -10.51 7.62
CA PHE A 378 11.89 -9.36 7.21
C PHE A 378 12.70 -9.59 5.93
N TYR A 379 12.03 -10.05 4.90
CA TYR A 379 12.59 -10.26 3.55
C TYR A 379 12.38 -9.04 2.63
N GLY A 380 11.91 -7.93 3.18
CA GLY A 380 11.51 -6.73 2.42
C GLY A 380 10.08 -6.80 1.92
N GLY A 381 9.23 -7.59 2.56
CA GLY A 381 7.81 -7.71 2.24
C GLY A 381 7.09 -6.37 2.39
N PHE A 382 5.99 -6.24 1.67
CA PHE A 382 5.20 -4.99 1.62
C PHE A 382 4.39 -4.75 2.90
N GLY A 383 4.14 -5.81 3.69
CA GLY A 383 3.31 -5.79 4.87
C GLY A 383 3.80 -4.84 5.96
N LEU A 384 2.85 -4.25 6.67
CA LEU A 384 3.10 -3.56 7.94
C LEU A 384 3.38 -4.55 9.07
N ILE A 385 2.81 -5.75 8.95
CA ILE A 385 2.97 -6.86 9.88
C ILE A 385 3.67 -7.98 9.12
N ALA A 386 4.81 -8.43 9.63
CA ALA A 386 5.53 -9.57 9.08
C ALA A 386 4.83 -10.88 9.46
N GLU A 387 5.18 -11.99 8.76
CA GLU A 387 4.71 -13.32 9.14
C GLU A 387 4.84 -13.56 10.65
N ASP A 388 3.98 -14.42 11.17
CA ASP A 388 3.88 -14.71 12.61
C ASP A 388 3.36 -13.52 13.45
N ASP A 389 2.53 -12.64 12.89
CA ASP A 389 1.90 -11.52 13.60
C ASP A 389 2.94 -10.56 14.24
N ILE A 390 4.07 -10.31 13.57
CA ILE A 390 5.18 -9.49 14.08
C ILE A 390 5.07 -8.06 13.53
N PRO A 391 4.77 -7.03 14.35
CA PRO A 391 4.68 -5.65 13.88
C PRO A 391 6.04 -5.12 13.39
N LYS A 392 6.06 -4.51 12.21
CA LYS A 392 7.22 -3.77 11.71
C LYS A 392 7.21 -2.31 12.19
N ALA A 393 8.30 -1.59 12.00
CA ALA A 393 8.38 -0.16 12.30
C ALA A 393 7.31 0.66 11.56
N ALA A 394 6.95 0.27 10.34
CA ALA A 394 5.89 0.89 9.54
C ALA A 394 4.49 0.73 10.20
N PHE A 395 4.18 -0.41 10.82
CA PHE A 395 2.94 -0.60 11.59
C PHE A 395 2.86 0.39 12.75
N ASN A 396 3.94 0.51 13.51
CA ASN A 396 4.02 1.44 14.62
C ASN A 396 3.91 2.90 14.16
N ALA A 397 4.44 3.23 12.98
CA ALA A 397 4.28 4.57 12.40
C ALA A 397 2.79 4.86 12.10
N PHE A 398 2.04 3.94 11.48
CA PHE A 398 0.60 4.11 11.27
C PHE A 398 -0.16 4.24 12.58
N ALA A 399 0.16 3.41 13.59
CA ALA A 399 -0.45 3.49 14.93
C ALA A 399 -0.20 4.86 15.61
N LEU A 400 0.98 5.46 15.41
CA LEU A 400 1.26 6.82 15.87
C LEU A 400 0.48 7.86 15.08
N LEU A 401 0.50 7.78 13.75
CA LEU A 401 -0.16 8.75 12.87
C LEU A 401 -1.69 8.70 12.99
N HIS A 402 -2.26 7.56 13.40
CA HIS A 402 -3.67 7.45 13.78
C HIS A 402 -4.05 8.42 14.92
N GLN A 403 -3.10 8.75 15.79
CA GLN A 403 -3.35 9.64 16.92
C GLN A 403 -3.42 11.13 16.53
N LEU A 404 -3.11 11.52 15.30
CA LEU A 404 -3.22 12.90 14.83
C LEU A 404 -4.64 13.45 15.02
N GLY A 405 -4.74 14.77 15.13
CA GLY A 405 -6.03 15.46 15.25
C GLY A 405 -6.68 15.67 13.87
N HIS A 406 -7.95 16.04 13.89
CA HIS A 406 -8.75 16.28 12.69
C HIS A 406 -8.64 17.71 12.13
N LEU A 407 -7.89 18.60 12.80
CA LEU A 407 -7.57 19.94 12.34
C LEU A 407 -6.06 20.09 12.22
N ARG A 408 -5.56 20.42 11.03
CA ARG A 408 -4.16 20.74 10.78
C ARG A 408 -3.89 22.20 11.09
N LEU A 409 -2.85 22.47 11.88
CA LEU A 409 -2.43 23.83 12.28
C LEU A 409 -1.16 24.26 11.53
N GLN A 410 -0.87 25.56 11.60
CA GLN A 410 0.39 26.16 11.20
C GLN A 410 1.41 26.08 12.36
N PRO A 411 2.73 26.16 12.09
CA PRO A 411 3.33 26.37 10.75
C PRO A 411 3.38 25.08 9.91
N ASP A 412 3.29 25.25 8.57
CA ASP A 412 3.44 24.16 7.61
C ASP A 412 4.92 23.96 7.26
N VAL A 413 5.60 23.12 8.01
CA VAL A 413 7.01 22.80 7.83
C VAL A 413 7.20 21.39 7.24
N ARG A 414 8.37 21.16 6.59
CA ARG A 414 8.60 19.92 5.82
C ARG A 414 8.73 18.66 6.68
N SER A 415 9.09 18.81 7.94
CA SER A 415 9.44 17.73 8.87
C SER A 415 8.49 17.61 10.04
N ALA A 416 7.30 18.24 9.96
CA ALA A 416 6.27 18.13 10.97
C ALA A 416 4.86 18.15 10.39
N LEU A 417 3.94 17.50 11.12
CA LEU A 417 2.49 17.67 11.03
C LEU A 417 1.98 18.07 12.40
N ILE A 418 1.36 19.24 12.48
CA ILE A 418 0.84 19.82 13.71
C ILE A 418 -0.68 19.77 13.64
N THR A 419 -1.31 19.09 14.59
CA THR A 419 -2.75 18.89 14.57
C THR A 419 -3.39 19.15 15.93
N ARG A 420 -4.70 19.49 15.92
CA ARG A 420 -5.51 19.65 17.11
C ARG A 420 -6.67 18.67 17.09
N ARG A 421 -6.88 17.99 18.23
CA ARG A 421 -8.02 17.10 18.47
C ARG A 421 -9.25 17.89 18.93
N ARG A 422 -10.42 17.23 18.96
CA ARG A 422 -11.69 17.82 19.43
C ARG A 422 -11.66 18.20 20.90
N ASP A 423 -10.90 17.48 21.74
CA ASP A 423 -10.68 17.78 23.15
C ASP A 423 -9.69 18.94 23.39
N GLY A 424 -9.19 19.55 22.33
CA GLY A 424 -8.21 20.63 22.36
C GLY A 424 -6.76 20.18 22.55
N SER A 425 -6.48 18.89 22.69
CA SER A 425 -5.12 18.35 22.72
C SER A 425 -4.38 18.64 21.42
N LEU A 426 -3.08 18.95 21.53
CA LEU A 426 -2.19 19.08 20.36
C LEU A 426 -1.44 17.78 20.11
N VAL A 427 -1.37 17.36 18.86
CA VAL A 427 -0.61 16.19 18.44
C VAL A 427 0.33 16.59 17.31
N LEU A 428 1.61 16.41 17.55
CA LEU A 428 2.68 16.75 16.61
C LEU A 428 3.38 15.46 16.20
N ALA A 429 3.35 15.15 14.90
CA ALA A 429 4.28 14.19 14.31
C ALA A 429 5.50 14.94 13.80
N LEU A 430 6.69 14.54 14.24
CA LEU A 430 7.98 15.15 13.96
C LEU A 430 8.91 14.09 13.38
N TRP A 431 9.65 14.39 12.31
CA TRP A 431 10.52 13.39 11.72
C TRP A 431 11.83 13.96 11.16
N ASP A 432 12.83 13.11 11.09
CA ASP A 432 14.04 13.38 10.34
C ASP A 432 14.16 12.48 9.11
N TYR A 433 14.01 13.12 7.96
CA TYR A 433 14.14 12.50 6.64
C TYR A 433 15.24 13.22 5.85
N SER A 434 16.44 13.28 6.44
CA SER A 434 17.58 14.02 5.88
C SER A 434 18.52 13.15 5.04
N ALA A 435 18.38 11.82 5.09
CA ALA A 435 19.18 10.93 4.27
C ALA A 435 19.00 11.20 2.78
N PRO A 436 20.05 11.11 1.97
CA PRO A 436 19.91 11.19 0.52
C PRO A 436 19.01 10.07 0.03
N ASP A 437 17.99 10.43 -0.73
CA ASP A 437 17.14 9.47 -1.40
C ASP A 437 17.93 8.78 -2.51
N GLY A 438 18.12 7.47 -2.43
CA GLY A 438 18.64 6.67 -3.50
C GLY A 438 17.66 6.59 -4.65
N ARG A 439 18.13 6.13 -5.77
CA ARG A 439 17.37 5.99 -7.00
C ARG A 439 17.34 4.55 -7.45
N GLY A 440 16.21 4.20 -8.02
CA GLY A 440 16.00 2.88 -8.57
C GLY A 440 15.52 1.84 -7.56
N PRO A 441 15.23 0.63 -8.02
CA PRO A 441 14.60 -0.41 -7.23
C PRO A 441 15.48 -1.01 -6.12
N HIS A 442 16.78 -0.73 -6.13
CA HIS A 442 17.77 -1.33 -5.23
C HIS A 442 18.39 -0.31 -4.25
N TYR A 443 17.69 0.79 -3.98
CA TYR A 443 18.20 1.74 -3.01
C TYR A 443 18.10 1.20 -1.58
N THR A 444 19.24 1.10 -0.96
CA THR A 444 19.38 0.86 0.47
C THR A 444 19.57 2.20 1.18
N PRO A 445 18.72 2.57 2.15
CA PRO A 445 18.97 3.75 2.97
C PRO A 445 20.35 3.62 3.64
N PRO A 446 21.15 4.68 3.68
CA PRO A 446 22.40 4.63 4.41
C PRO A 446 22.11 4.33 5.89
N PRO A 447 23.00 3.60 6.57
CA PRO A 447 22.86 3.36 8.00
C PRO A 447 22.70 4.71 8.72
N ALA A 448 21.80 4.74 9.72
CA ALA A 448 21.52 5.96 10.48
C ALA A 448 22.83 6.56 11.00
N ARG A 449 23.20 7.72 10.46
CA ARG A 449 24.33 8.48 10.98
C ARG A 449 23.92 9.06 12.33
N ARG A 450 24.88 9.43 13.18
CA ARG A 450 24.61 10.05 14.50
C ARG A 450 24.07 11.50 14.38
N SER A 451 23.41 11.84 13.27
CA SER A 451 22.76 13.13 13.08
C SER A 451 21.36 13.09 13.69
N HIS A 452 20.93 14.21 14.22
CA HIS A 452 19.62 14.40 14.82
C HIS A 452 19.03 15.70 14.27
N ARG A 453 17.72 15.71 14.07
CA ARG A 453 16.97 16.96 13.88
C ARG A 453 16.46 17.41 15.24
N ALA A 454 16.84 18.63 15.64
CA ALA A 454 16.29 19.27 16.82
C ALA A 454 15.04 20.08 16.43
N PHE A 455 14.02 19.99 17.24
CA PHE A 455 12.83 20.83 17.15
C PHE A 455 12.73 21.66 18.42
N ASP A 456 12.89 22.98 18.29
CA ASP A 456 12.61 23.99 19.31
C ASP A 456 11.15 24.42 19.16
N ILE A 457 10.28 23.97 20.07
CA ILE A 457 8.83 24.10 19.96
C ILE A 457 8.32 25.08 21.02
N THR A 458 7.74 26.18 20.58
CA THR A 458 7.01 27.14 21.43
C THR A 458 5.52 27.04 21.15
N VAL A 459 4.72 26.84 22.19
CA VAL A 459 3.26 26.74 22.10
C VAL A 459 2.59 27.90 22.85
N THR A 460 1.84 28.71 22.15
CA THR A 460 1.01 29.79 22.71
C THR A 460 -0.46 29.38 22.76
N GLY A 461 -1.26 30.05 23.57
CA GLY A 461 -2.69 29.71 23.72
C GLY A 461 -2.97 28.33 24.33
N PHE A 462 -1.98 27.78 25.03
CA PHE A 462 -1.98 26.47 25.70
C PHE A 462 -1.38 26.61 27.11
N PRO A 463 -1.68 25.71 28.08
CA PRO A 463 -1.09 25.80 29.41
C PRO A 463 0.46 25.74 29.36
N ALA A 464 1.11 26.70 30.00
CA ALA A 464 2.57 26.85 29.93
C ALA A 464 3.35 25.66 30.53
N ALA A 465 2.75 24.97 31.51
CA ALA A 465 3.31 23.77 32.17
C ALA A 465 2.57 22.50 31.78
N ALA A 466 2.02 22.45 30.56
CA ALA A 466 1.26 21.28 30.11
C ALA A 466 2.11 20.01 30.10
N THR A 467 1.46 18.89 30.43
CA THR A 467 2.05 17.57 30.36
C THR A 467 1.86 16.95 28.97
N GLY A 468 2.77 16.08 28.58
CA GLY A 468 2.68 15.39 27.31
C GLY A 468 3.26 13.99 27.36
N LEU A 469 3.03 13.29 26.24
CA LEU A 469 3.56 11.96 25.96
C LEU A 469 4.32 11.99 24.66
N LEU A 470 5.52 11.42 24.66
CA LEU A 470 6.41 11.36 23.51
C LEU A 470 6.71 9.90 23.15
N TRP A 471 6.19 9.44 22.01
CA TRP A 471 6.52 8.14 21.39
C TRP A 471 7.58 8.32 20.32
N ARG A 472 8.25 7.22 19.99
CA ARG A 472 9.27 7.18 18.93
C ARG A 472 9.22 5.87 18.16
N VAL A 473 9.46 5.99 16.85
CA VAL A 473 9.81 4.90 15.95
C VAL A 473 11.14 5.27 15.32
N ASP A 474 12.20 4.62 15.73
CA ASP A 474 13.57 4.88 15.26
C ASP A 474 14.45 3.63 15.48
N ASP A 475 15.74 3.69 15.19
CA ASP A 475 16.66 2.56 15.36
C ASP A 475 16.64 1.92 16.75
N ARG A 476 16.26 2.67 17.78
CA ARG A 476 16.30 2.21 19.19
C ARG A 476 14.94 1.92 19.77
N HIS A 477 13.88 2.47 19.19
CA HIS A 477 12.54 2.40 19.73
C HIS A 477 11.55 1.86 18.70
N SER A 478 10.68 0.92 19.14
CA SER A 478 9.61 0.34 18.30
C SER A 478 10.13 -0.28 17.00
N ASN A 479 11.33 -0.88 17.07
CA ASN A 479 12.05 -1.49 15.95
C ASN A 479 12.42 -2.93 16.26
N VAL A 480 11.69 -3.87 15.70
CA VAL A 480 11.89 -5.30 15.89
C VAL A 480 13.22 -5.82 15.33
N LEU A 481 13.79 -5.14 14.31
CA LEU A 481 15.01 -5.61 13.64
C LEU A 481 16.19 -5.72 14.60
N ARG A 482 16.29 -4.90 15.63
CA ARG A 482 17.35 -5.02 16.64
C ARG A 482 17.34 -6.38 17.34
N THR A 483 16.15 -6.85 17.70
CA THR A 483 15.98 -8.15 18.33
C THR A 483 16.24 -9.27 17.32
N PHE A 484 15.79 -9.10 16.09
CA PHE A 484 16.03 -10.05 15.01
C PHE A 484 17.52 -10.19 14.68
N ASP A 485 18.26 -9.06 14.63
CA ASP A 485 19.72 -9.03 14.44
C ASP A 485 20.45 -9.71 15.59
N ALA A 486 20.06 -9.43 16.83
CA ALA A 486 20.65 -10.05 18.02
C ALA A 486 20.43 -11.59 18.07
N MET A 487 19.41 -12.10 17.40
CA MET A 487 19.14 -13.52 17.22
C MET A 487 19.90 -14.16 16.05
N GLY A 488 20.70 -13.40 15.30
CA GLY A 488 21.42 -13.89 14.11
C GLY A 488 20.54 -14.00 12.87
N ARG A 489 19.43 -13.29 12.78
CA ARG A 489 18.46 -13.28 11.64
C ARG A 489 18.01 -14.68 11.20
N PRO A 490 17.41 -15.49 12.09
CA PRO A 490 17.02 -16.86 11.77
C PRO A 490 15.99 -16.88 10.63
N SER A 491 16.21 -17.74 9.62
CA SER A 491 15.21 -17.94 8.55
C SER A 491 13.93 -18.60 9.07
N TRP A 492 14.07 -19.42 10.12
CA TRP A 492 12.98 -20.16 10.75
C TRP A 492 13.03 -19.92 12.26
N PRO A 493 12.47 -18.80 12.76
CA PRO A 493 12.47 -18.52 14.19
C PRO A 493 11.70 -19.60 14.97
N THR A 494 12.24 -19.99 16.12
CA THR A 494 11.54 -20.88 17.05
C THR A 494 10.34 -20.18 17.69
N PRO A 495 9.35 -20.89 18.26
CA PRO A 495 8.21 -20.28 18.94
C PRO A 495 8.62 -19.29 20.04
N GLN A 496 9.72 -19.55 20.75
CA GLN A 496 10.28 -18.64 21.74
C GLN A 496 10.83 -17.35 21.10
N GLN A 497 11.55 -17.48 19.97
CA GLN A 497 12.06 -16.33 19.20
C GLN A 497 10.91 -15.51 18.62
N ILE A 498 9.86 -16.15 18.07
CA ILE A 498 8.64 -15.46 17.59
C ILE A 498 8.00 -14.66 18.71
N THR A 499 7.85 -15.23 19.90
CA THR A 499 7.31 -14.52 21.06
C THR A 499 8.12 -13.28 21.41
N ALA A 500 9.46 -13.39 21.40
CA ALA A 500 10.35 -12.25 21.64
C ALA A 500 10.28 -11.20 20.53
N LEU A 501 10.17 -11.60 19.26
CA LEU A 501 10.01 -10.70 18.13
C LEU A 501 8.66 -9.95 18.18
N ARG A 502 7.57 -10.64 18.49
CA ARG A 502 6.26 -10.00 18.71
C ARG A 502 6.32 -8.96 19.81
N ALA A 503 6.98 -9.25 20.92
CA ALA A 503 7.15 -8.31 22.03
C ALA A 503 8.00 -7.10 21.61
N ALA A 504 9.13 -7.31 20.91
CA ALA A 504 10.02 -6.26 20.45
C ALA A 504 9.40 -5.39 19.34
N GLY A 505 8.49 -5.95 18.53
CA GLY A 505 7.78 -5.22 17.47
C GLY A 505 6.68 -4.30 17.98
N ARG A 506 6.25 -4.41 19.24
CA ARG A 506 5.22 -3.53 19.80
C ARG A 506 5.70 -2.09 19.91
N LEU A 507 4.74 -1.17 19.81
CA LEU A 507 5.01 0.24 20.06
C LEU A 507 5.54 0.42 21.50
N ALA A 508 6.73 0.98 21.62
CA ALA A 508 7.33 1.25 22.92
C ALA A 508 6.48 2.24 23.73
N PRO A 509 6.41 2.11 25.07
CA PRO A 509 5.67 3.03 25.89
C PRO A 509 6.22 4.47 25.76
N PRO A 510 5.35 5.49 25.86
CA PRO A 510 5.78 6.88 25.72
C PRO A 510 6.59 7.37 26.91
N ARG A 511 7.49 8.29 26.66
CA ARG A 511 8.14 9.09 27.70
C ARG A 511 7.20 10.24 28.09
N ARG A 512 7.00 10.46 29.39
CA ARG A 512 6.35 11.68 29.88
C ARG A 512 7.26 12.88 29.66
N VAL A 513 6.69 13.99 29.22
CA VAL A 513 7.36 15.26 28.96
C VAL A 513 6.52 16.41 29.51
N HIS A 514 7.15 17.56 29.72
CA HIS A 514 6.49 18.77 30.21
C HIS A 514 6.91 19.95 29.36
N LEU A 515 5.97 20.87 29.12
CA LEU A 515 6.32 22.20 28.67
C LEU A 515 6.92 23.00 29.85
N ILE A 516 7.94 23.77 29.57
CA ILE A 516 8.51 24.76 30.50
C ILE A 516 8.28 26.11 29.85
N ASP A 517 7.49 26.96 30.47
CA ASP A 517 7.09 28.27 29.93
C ASP A 517 6.55 28.21 28.49
N GLY A 518 5.79 27.14 28.21
CA GLY A 518 5.23 26.91 26.87
C GLY A 518 6.22 26.35 25.86
N GLN A 519 7.41 25.92 26.26
CA GLN A 519 8.49 25.47 25.37
C GLN A 519 8.86 24.00 25.65
N ILE A 520 9.32 23.32 24.61
CA ILE A 520 9.90 21.97 24.69
C ILE A 520 10.84 21.71 23.51
N ASP A 521 11.97 21.07 23.80
CA ASP A 521 12.90 20.57 22.80
C ASP A 521 12.68 19.08 22.54
N VAL A 522 12.60 18.72 21.25
CA VAL A 522 12.48 17.33 20.82
C VAL A 522 13.61 17.01 19.84
N LEU A 523 14.41 16.00 20.17
CA LEU A 523 15.41 15.45 19.27
C LEU A 523 14.86 14.22 18.56
N VAL A 524 14.93 14.21 17.22
CA VAL A 524 14.52 13.08 16.37
C VAL A 524 15.75 12.59 15.61
N PRO A 525 16.18 11.33 15.80
CA PRO A 525 17.31 10.80 15.05
C PRO A 525 16.97 10.65 13.57
N GLN A 526 17.99 10.58 12.74
CA GLN A 526 17.83 10.28 11.31
C GLN A 526 16.99 9.02 11.11
N HIS A 527 16.07 9.03 10.15
CA HIS A 527 15.06 7.99 9.89
C HIS A 527 14.10 7.76 11.07
N GLY A 528 14.03 8.68 12.01
CA GLY A 528 13.10 8.63 13.14
C GLY A 528 11.80 9.37 12.87
N LEU A 529 10.73 8.84 13.45
CA LEU A 529 9.43 9.48 13.63
C LEU A 529 9.15 9.60 15.13
N ALA A 530 8.84 10.80 15.60
CA ALA A 530 8.35 11.04 16.94
C ALA A 530 6.93 11.57 16.93
N LEU A 531 6.11 11.16 17.89
CA LEU A 531 4.80 11.75 18.12
C LEU A 531 4.77 12.36 19.53
N LEU A 532 4.50 13.67 19.57
CA LEU A 532 4.27 14.41 20.79
C LEU A 532 2.78 14.71 20.94
N LEU A 533 2.17 14.18 22.01
CA LEU A 533 0.80 14.51 22.42
C LEU A 533 0.87 15.42 23.64
N LEU A 534 0.41 16.64 23.53
CA LEU A 534 0.23 17.60 24.63
C LEU A 534 -1.23 17.65 25.04
N ARG A 535 -1.51 17.46 26.33
CA ARG A 535 -2.86 17.50 26.88
C ARG A 535 -3.15 18.84 27.54
N ARG A 536 -4.34 19.36 27.34
CA ARG A 536 -4.82 20.53 28.07
C ARG A 536 -5.13 20.12 29.49
N GLY A 537 -4.29 19.89 30.38
CA GLY A 537 -4.53 19.53 31.78
C GLY A 537 -5.97 19.12 32.15
N GLY A 538 -6.17 18.00 32.85
CA GLY A 538 -7.34 17.73 33.62
C GLY A 538 -7.16 18.28 35.03
#